data_e329e0a6aea81bdbd3c51867dc865376
#
_entry.id   e329e0a6aea81bdbd3c51867dc865376
#
_cell.length_a   1.000
_cell.length_b   1.000
_cell.length_c   1.000
_cell.angle_alpha   90.00
_cell.angle_beta   90.00
_cell.angle_gamma   90.00
#
_symmetry.space_group_name_H-M   'P 1'
#
loop_
_entity.id
_entity.type
_entity.pdbx_description
1 polymer ?
#
loop_
_entity_poly.entity_id
_entity_poly.type
_entity_poly.pdbx_seq_one_letter_code
_entity_poly.pdbx_strand_id
1 'polypeptide(L)'
;MAYKLKPARRFTKEFQRIAGHLLDTAISAIELRPEGTSKAIHVARRSLKKTRALYRLAAPEAKSFYRRENARLRDAALAVADLRDATALIDTAIILRERLEDVERAAAERAVEALRVRETWVVTAEADLDTRFDMLIATLRDAKKAVSKRTFDDGTRPTAHMIAAAWRKALEGAQIALAACHERADPGTFHSLRKRTQDYRFYHLLLREAWPGVILARERQVKALIDRLGFIHDLSVLADTLSREPELLPPQDIAILRHAIGLEMKAEERRSLSEADALFGDAAGKEAERIAILWLAAA
;
A
#
# COMPACT_ATOMS: atom_id res chain seq x y z
N MET A 1 10.25 15.53 4.58
CA MET A 1 10.64 15.00 5.92
C MET A 1 10.68 13.47 5.87
N ALA A 2 11.59 12.79 6.60
CA ALA A 2 11.73 11.34 6.48
C ALA A 2 10.66 10.58 7.28
N TYR A 3 10.08 9.54 6.69
CA TYR A 3 9.14 8.60 7.32
C TYR A 3 9.93 7.57 8.17
N LYS A 4 10.39 8.03 9.34
CA LYS A 4 11.18 7.22 10.28
C LYS A 4 11.04 7.75 11.71
N LEU A 5 10.98 6.84 12.67
CA LEU A 5 11.05 7.11 14.10
C LEU A 5 12.52 7.23 14.52
N LYS A 6 12.79 8.13 15.46
CA LYS A 6 14.12 8.30 16.07
C LYS A 6 14.08 7.71 17.47
N PRO A 7 14.83 6.62 17.76
CA PRO A 7 14.78 5.96 19.08
C PRO A 7 15.12 6.89 20.24
N ALA A 8 16.11 7.80 20.08
CA ALA A 8 16.51 8.77 21.08
C ALA A 8 15.51 9.92 21.35
N ARG A 9 14.30 9.85 20.73
CA ARG A 9 13.25 10.87 20.93
C ARG A 9 12.00 10.27 21.54
N ARG A 10 11.24 11.08 22.28
CA ARG A 10 9.95 10.68 22.84
C ARG A 10 9.01 10.22 21.72
N PHE A 11 8.41 9.03 21.88
CA PHE A 11 7.53 8.43 20.88
C PHE A 11 6.34 9.33 20.52
N THR A 12 5.72 9.97 21.52
CA THR A 12 4.62 10.94 21.30
C THR A 12 5.01 12.01 20.30
N LYS A 13 6.18 12.63 20.47
CA LYS A 13 6.64 13.70 19.57
C LYS A 13 6.93 13.20 18.15
N GLU A 14 7.56 12.02 18.03
CA GLU A 14 7.83 11.41 16.73
C GLU A 14 6.54 10.98 16.01
N PHE A 15 5.59 10.40 16.76
CA PHE A 15 4.27 10.04 16.23
C PHE A 15 3.52 11.26 15.69
N GLN A 16 3.41 12.32 16.51
CA GLN A 16 2.75 13.56 16.10
C GLN A 16 3.44 14.22 14.90
N ARG A 17 4.76 14.27 14.90
CA ARG A 17 5.58 14.84 13.82
C ARG A 17 5.39 14.11 12.50
N ILE A 18 5.46 12.76 12.51
CA ILE A 18 5.35 11.95 11.29
C ILE A 18 3.92 11.97 10.76
N ALA A 19 2.93 11.72 11.63
CA ALA A 19 1.53 11.71 11.21
C ALA A 19 1.07 13.10 10.74
N GLY A 20 1.43 14.15 11.47
CA GLY A 20 1.12 15.52 11.08
C GLY A 20 1.69 15.87 9.70
N HIS A 21 2.97 15.59 9.47
CA HIS A 21 3.60 15.84 8.17
C HIS A 21 2.96 15.05 7.02
N LEU A 22 2.61 13.78 7.25
CA LEU A 22 1.95 12.97 6.22
C LEU A 22 0.55 13.49 5.87
N LEU A 23 -0.20 13.93 6.88
CA LEU A 23 -1.52 14.54 6.68
C LEU A 23 -1.39 15.89 5.96
N ASP A 24 -0.42 16.73 6.33
CA ASP A 24 -0.13 17.99 5.61
C ASP A 24 0.27 17.71 4.15
N THR A 25 1.11 16.71 3.91
CA THR A 25 1.49 16.31 2.54
C THR A 25 0.26 15.88 1.73
N ALA A 26 -0.68 15.15 2.33
CA ALA A 26 -1.91 14.74 1.66
C ALA A 26 -2.83 15.94 1.36
N ILE A 27 -3.00 16.85 2.32
CA ILE A 27 -3.81 18.06 2.18
C ILE A 27 -3.22 18.93 1.06
N SER A 28 -1.94 19.30 1.15
CA SER A 28 -1.29 20.15 0.14
C SER A 28 -1.31 19.54 -1.26
N ALA A 29 -1.17 18.21 -1.39
CA ALA A 29 -1.26 17.56 -2.70
C ALA A 29 -2.66 17.73 -3.32
N ILE A 30 -3.73 17.63 -2.53
CA ILE A 30 -5.11 17.79 -3.01
C ILE A 30 -5.46 19.26 -3.25
N GLU A 31 -4.99 20.18 -2.39
CA GLU A 31 -5.25 21.62 -2.55
C GLU A 31 -4.54 22.21 -3.78
N LEU A 32 -3.26 21.89 -3.96
CA LEU A 32 -2.41 22.54 -4.97
C LEU A 32 -2.41 21.83 -6.33
N ARG A 33 -2.53 20.50 -6.34
CA ARG A 33 -2.53 19.67 -7.56
C ARG A 33 -1.44 20.02 -8.59
N PRO A 34 -0.17 20.25 -8.20
CA PRO A 34 0.85 20.81 -9.08
C PRO A 34 1.17 19.95 -10.30
N GLU A 35 0.98 18.62 -10.20
CA GLU A 35 1.19 17.65 -11.27
C GLU A 35 -0.14 17.02 -11.73
N GLY A 36 -1.27 17.70 -11.51
CA GLY A 36 -2.60 17.25 -11.90
C GLY A 36 -3.29 16.35 -10.84
N THR A 37 -4.55 16.08 -11.10
CA THR A 37 -5.48 15.39 -10.18
C THR A 37 -5.04 13.96 -9.85
N SER A 38 -4.70 13.15 -10.84
CA SER A 38 -4.29 11.75 -10.65
C SER A 38 -3.06 11.62 -9.75
N LYS A 39 -2.05 12.47 -9.96
CA LYS A 39 -0.84 12.50 -9.12
C LYS A 39 -1.13 12.98 -7.71
N ALA A 40 -1.99 14.00 -7.54
CA ALA A 40 -2.40 14.50 -6.23
C ALA A 40 -3.09 13.40 -5.41
N ILE A 41 -4.01 12.67 -6.01
CA ILE A 41 -4.69 11.52 -5.38
C ILE A 41 -3.68 10.43 -5.02
N HIS A 42 -2.74 10.11 -5.92
CA HIS A 42 -1.69 9.13 -5.63
C HIS A 42 -0.86 9.53 -4.39
N VAL A 43 -0.41 10.77 -4.31
CA VAL A 43 0.37 11.31 -3.17
C VAL A 43 -0.46 11.24 -1.89
N ALA A 44 -1.71 11.70 -1.92
CA ALA A 44 -2.61 11.65 -0.77
C ALA A 44 -2.82 10.21 -0.28
N ARG A 45 -3.22 9.28 -1.15
CA ARG A 45 -3.44 7.85 -0.80
C ARG A 45 -2.17 7.19 -0.24
N ARG A 46 -1.00 7.50 -0.80
CA ARG A 46 0.29 7.00 -0.28
C ARG A 46 0.56 7.53 1.13
N SER A 47 0.30 8.82 1.38
CA SER A 47 0.45 9.45 2.69
C SER A 47 -0.52 8.85 3.71
N LEU A 48 -1.78 8.62 3.33
CA LEU A 48 -2.79 7.98 4.19
C LEU A 48 -2.43 6.53 4.54
N LYS A 49 -1.91 5.75 3.58
CA LYS A 49 -1.42 4.39 3.85
C LYS A 49 -0.29 4.39 4.89
N LYS A 50 0.67 5.31 4.79
CA LYS A 50 1.77 5.47 5.75
C LYS A 50 1.27 5.91 7.13
N THR A 51 0.33 6.86 7.18
CA THR A 51 -0.26 7.32 8.44
C THR A 51 -1.02 6.19 9.14
N ARG A 52 -1.81 5.41 8.41
CA ARG A 52 -2.51 4.24 8.94
C ARG A 52 -1.56 3.16 9.46
N ALA A 53 -0.41 2.97 8.81
CA ALA A 53 0.61 2.04 9.30
C ALA A 53 1.25 2.52 10.61
N LEU A 54 1.53 3.82 10.75
CA LEU A 54 1.99 4.41 12.01
C LEU A 54 0.94 4.26 13.13
N TYR A 55 -0.36 4.47 12.82
CA TYR A 55 -1.44 4.25 13.79
C TYR A 55 -1.52 2.78 14.22
N ARG A 56 -1.28 1.85 13.29
CA ARG A 56 -1.28 0.42 13.58
C ARG A 56 -0.08 0.01 14.44
N LEU A 57 1.09 0.63 14.23
CA LEU A 57 2.26 0.44 15.10
C LEU A 57 1.98 0.87 16.54
N ALA A 58 1.21 1.94 16.74
CA ALA A 58 0.81 2.44 18.05
C ALA A 58 -0.44 1.73 18.64
N ALA A 59 -1.09 0.84 17.89
CA ALA A 59 -2.34 0.21 18.28
C ALA A 59 -2.30 -0.62 19.58
N PRO A 60 -1.20 -1.30 19.94
CA PRO A 60 -1.13 -2.02 21.22
C PRO A 60 -1.43 -1.13 22.44
N GLU A 61 -0.98 0.12 22.43
CA GLU A 61 -1.22 1.08 23.50
C GLU A 61 -2.43 1.99 23.25
N ALA A 62 -2.88 2.10 22.01
CA ALA A 62 -3.90 3.07 21.60
C ALA A 62 -5.03 2.48 20.76
N LYS A 63 -5.58 1.33 21.19
CA LYS A 63 -6.55 0.54 20.39
C LYS A 63 -7.80 1.33 19.96
N SER A 64 -8.40 2.12 20.85
CA SER A 64 -9.60 2.93 20.53
C SER A 64 -9.27 4.06 19.54
N PHE A 65 -8.15 4.77 19.74
CA PHE A 65 -7.65 5.77 18.81
C PHE A 65 -7.38 5.15 17.43
N TYR A 66 -6.65 4.04 17.40
CA TYR A 66 -6.36 3.32 16.16
C TYR A 66 -7.64 2.94 15.41
N ARG A 67 -8.62 2.33 16.08
CA ARG A 67 -9.87 1.89 15.42
C ARG A 67 -10.59 3.06 14.77
N ARG A 68 -10.77 4.15 15.50
CA ARG A 68 -11.51 5.34 15.04
C ARG A 68 -10.77 6.04 13.89
N GLU A 69 -9.51 6.38 14.10
CA GLU A 69 -8.75 7.18 13.14
C GLU A 69 -8.32 6.37 11.90
N ASN A 70 -8.06 5.05 12.05
CA ASN A 70 -7.81 4.19 10.91
C ASN A 70 -9.06 4.01 10.03
N ALA A 71 -10.27 3.92 10.62
CA ALA A 71 -11.52 3.91 9.86
C ALA A 71 -11.70 5.23 9.11
N ARG A 72 -11.56 6.39 9.80
CA ARG A 72 -11.63 7.71 9.19
C ARG A 72 -10.74 7.84 7.95
N LEU A 73 -9.45 7.48 8.06
CA LEU A 73 -8.51 7.57 6.94
C LEU A 73 -8.74 6.51 5.85
N ARG A 74 -9.30 5.35 6.20
CA ARG A 74 -9.70 4.34 5.21
C ARG A 74 -10.85 4.87 4.35
N ASP A 75 -11.88 5.39 4.99
CA ASP A 75 -13.09 5.86 4.31
C ASP A 75 -12.79 7.10 3.46
N ALA A 76 -11.95 8.01 3.96
CA ALA A 76 -11.41 9.13 3.20
C ALA A 76 -10.62 8.68 1.95
N ALA A 77 -9.80 7.63 2.06
CA ALA A 77 -9.06 7.09 0.92
C ALA A 77 -9.96 6.38 -0.12
N LEU A 78 -11.08 5.79 0.32
CA LEU A 78 -12.06 5.16 -0.56
C LEU A 78 -12.84 6.21 -1.36
N ALA A 79 -13.17 7.35 -0.75
CA ALA A 79 -13.92 8.43 -1.41
C ALA A 79 -13.25 9.01 -2.68
N VAL A 80 -11.95 8.73 -2.90
CA VAL A 80 -11.19 9.18 -4.08
C VAL A 80 -10.49 8.01 -4.80
N ALA A 81 -10.97 6.77 -4.62
CA ALA A 81 -10.33 5.58 -5.17
C ALA A 81 -10.48 5.48 -6.69
N ASP A 82 -11.69 5.73 -7.17
CA ASP A 82 -12.13 5.51 -8.54
C ASP A 82 -11.31 6.30 -9.57
N LEU A 83 -10.89 7.50 -9.18
CA LEU A 83 -10.12 8.44 -10.02
C LEU A 83 -8.71 7.95 -10.39
N ARG A 84 -8.18 6.98 -9.71
CA ARG A 84 -6.83 6.45 -9.95
C ARG A 84 -6.83 5.17 -10.78
N ASP A 85 -7.91 4.42 -10.77
CA ASP A 85 -7.93 3.07 -11.32
C ASP A 85 -7.76 3.09 -12.84
N ALA A 86 -8.18 4.17 -13.52
CA ALA A 86 -7.99 4.35 -14.97
C ALA A 86 -6.51 4.44 -15.37
N THR A 87 -5.71 5.30 -14.70
CA THR A 87 -4.26 5.42 -15.00
C THR A 87 -3.50 4.13 -14.68
N ALA A 88 -3.87 3.43 -13.59
CA ALA A 88 -3.20 2.19 -13.21
C ALA A 88 -3.43 1.07 -14.26
N LEU A 89 -4.57 1.04 -14.92
CA LEU A 89 -4.86 0.10 -16.02
C LEU A 89 -3.93 0.32 -17.21
N ILE A 90 -3.68 1.58 -17.59
CA ILE A 90 -2.77 1.93 -18.68
C ILE A 90 -1.35 1.48 -18.34
N ASP A 91 -0.85 1.82 -17.14
CA ASP A 91 0.47 1.43 -16.68
C ASP A 91 0.64 -0.11 -16.69
N THR A 92 -0.40 -0.83 -16.25
CA THR A 92 -0.40 -2.30 -16.25
C THR A 92 -0.35 -2.87 -17.66
N ALA A 93 -1.14 -2.32 -18.58
CA ALA A 93 -1.15 -2.75 -19.99
C ALA A 93 0.20 -2.48 -20.68
N ILE A 94 0.86 -1.36 -20.36
CA ILE A 94 2.21 -1.04 -20.85
C ILE A 94 3.23 -2.06 -20.34
N ILE A 95 3.24 -2.35 -19.03
CA ILE A 95 4.15 -3.34 -18.44
C ILE A 95 3.92 -4.72 -19.03
N LEU A 96 2.65 -5.12 -19.22
CA LEU A 96 2.30 -6.38 -19.85
C LEU A 96 2.81 -6.45 -21.28
N ARG A 97 2.57 -5.41 -22.10
CA ARG A 97 3.06 -5.29 -23.48
C ARG A 97 4.56 -5.54 -23.60
N GLU A 98 5.36 -4.99 -22.65
CA GLU A 98 6.83 -5.15 -22.65
C GLU A 98 7.27 -6.59 -22.39
N ARG A 99 6.40 -7.44 -21.86
CA ARG A 99 6.65 -8.85 -21.55
C ARG A 99 6.13 -9.83 -22.60
N LEU A 100 5.34 -9.34 -23.56
CA LEU A 100 4.68 -10.12 -24.59
C LEU A 100 5.41 -9.98 -25.93
N GLU A 101 5.16 -10.95 -26.83
CA GLU A 101 5.75 -10.99 -28.18
C GLU A 101 4.65 -11.09 -29.23
N ASP A 102 4.99 -10.75 -30.48
CA ASP A 102 4.17 -10.90 -31.68
C ASP A 102 2.70 -10.47 -31.53
N VAL A 103 1.78 -11.40 -31.72
CA VAL A 103 0.32 -11.15 -31.74
C VAL A 103 -0.19 -10.65 -30.39
N GLU A 104 0.36 -11.17 -29.29
CA GLU A 104 -0.01 -10.77 -27.93
C GLU A 104 0.42 -9.32 -27.65
N ARG A 105 1.62 -8.94 -28.08
CA ARG A 105 2.14 -7.55 -27.98
C ARG A 105 1.24 -6.59 -28.76
N ALA A 106 0.87 -6.96 -30.00
CA ALA A 106 0.01 -6.11 -30.82
C ALA A 106 -1.39 -5.92 -30.20
N ALA A 107 -1.95 -6.97 -29.57
CA ALA A 107 -3.21 -6.85 -28.83
C ALA A 107 -3.05 -5.94 -27.59
N ALA A 108 -1.93 -6.02 -26.87
CA ALA A 108 -1.64 -5.17 -25.72
C ALA A 108 -1.44 -3.70 -26.12
N GLU A 109 -0.85 -3.42 -27.28
CA GLU A 109 -0.73 -2.06 -27.84
C GLU A 109 -2.10 -1.43 -28.10
N ARG A 110 -3.02 -2.19 -28.71
CA ARG A 110 -4.40 -1.73 -28.91
C ARG A 110 -5.13 -1.51 -27.57
N ALA A 111 -4.87 -2.35 -26.59
CA ALA A 111 -5.42 -2.16 -25.24
C ALA A 111 -4.92 -0.88 -24.57
N VAL A 112 -3.63 -0.57 -24.67
CA VAL A 112 -3.07 0.69 -24.16
C VAL A 112 -3.79 1.89 -24.77
N GLU A 113 -4.02 1.89 -26.08
CA GLU A 113 -4.69 2.99 -26.75
C GLU A 113 -6.16 3.12 -26.35
N ALA A 114 -6.90 2.01 -26.31
CA ALA A 114 -8.28 1.99 -25.86
C ALA A 114 -8.44 2.46 -24.41
N LEU A 115 -7.53 2.06 -23.53
CA LEU A 115 -7.54 2.48 -22.13
C LEU A 115 -7.22 3.97 -21.96
N ARG A 116 -6.38 4.57 -22.81
CA ARG A 116 -6.13 6.03 -22.83
C ARG A 116 -7.38 6.80 -23.23
N VAL A 117 -8.09 6.34 -24.24
CA VAL A 117 -9.39 6.94 -24.62
C VAL A 117 -10.37 6.84 -23.46
N ARG A 118 -10.48 5.67 -22.84
CA ARG A 118 -11.33 5.44 -21.67
C ARG A 118 -10.99 6.36 -20.48
N GLU A 119 -9.71 6.59 -20.21
CA GLU A 119 -9.25 7.47 -19.12
C GLU A 119 -9.79 8.90 -19.31
N THR A 120 -9.74 9.42 -20.53
CA THR A 120 -10.25 10.77 -20.84
C THR A 120 -11.75 10.89 -20.52
N TRP A 121 -12.55 9.87 -20.82
CA TRP A 121 -13.98 9.86 -20.49
C TRP A 121 -14.24 9.83 -18.98
N VAL A 122 -13.50 9.00 -18.25
CA VAL A 122 -13.65 8.89 -16.79
C VAL A 122 -13.31 10.21 -16.10
N VAL A 123 -12.25 10.89 -16.52
CA VAL A 123 -11.83 12.17 -15.93
C VAL A 123 -12.80 13.30 -16.23
N THR A 124 -13.41 13.31 -17.41
CA THR A 124 -14.37 14.36 -17.80
C THR A 124 -15.78 14.19 -17.21
N ALA A 125 -16.14 12.97 -16.81
CA ALA A 125 -17.48 12.66 -16.31
C ALA A 125 -17.71 13.06 -14.83
N GLU A 126 -16.68 13.46 -14.08
CA GLU A 126 -16.79 13.76 -12.64
C GLU A 126 -17.13 15.22 -12.35
N ALA A 127 -18.43 15.51 -12.35
CA ALA A 127 -18.96 16.87 -12.04
C ALA A 127 -18.80 17.30 -10.57
N ASP A 128 -18.45 16.41 -9.62
CA ASP A 128 -18.48 16.66 -8.18
C ASP A 128 -17.10 16.53 -7.49
N LEU A 129 -16.03 16.65 -8.27
CA LEU A 129 -14.67 16.37 -7.81
C LEU A 129 -14.19 17.34 -6.72
N ASP A 130 -14.46 18.63 -6.86
CA ASP A 130 -14.00 19.64 -5.92
C ASP A 130 -14.72 19.49 -4.56
N THR A 131 -16.01 19.17 -4.55
CA THR A 131 -16.75 18.84 -3.30
C THR A 131 -16.16 17.63 -2.59
N ARG A 132 -15.83 16.58 -3.33
CA ARG A 132 -15.17 15.37 -2.76
C ARG A 132 -13.80 15.72 -2.17
N PHE A 133 -13.05 16.60 -2.79
CA PHE A 133 -11.76 17.07 -2.29
C PHE A 133 -11.90 17.95 -1.04
N ASP A 134 -12.86 18.84 -1.00
CA ASP A 134 -13.15 19.66 0.19
C ASP A 134 -13.52 18.78 1.39
N MET A 135 -14.36 17.77 1.20
CA MET A 135 -14.71 16.80 2.23
C MET A 135 -13.49 15.99 2.70
N LEU A 136 -12.62 15.57 1.76
CA LEU A 136 -11.38 14.88 2.07
C LEU A 136 -10.47 15.78 2.92
N ILE A 137 -10.23 17.01 2.51
CA ILE A 137 -9.40 17.98 3.22
C ILE A 137 -9.92 18.23 4.64
N ALA A 138 -11.23 18.45 4.79
CA ALA A 138 -11.86 18.62 6.10
C ALA A 138 -11.61 17.40 7.01
N THR A 139 -11.82 16.20 6.48
CA THR A 139 -11.56 14.94 7.20
C THR A 139 -10.10 14.81 7.63
N LEU A 140 -9.14 15.19 6.77
CA LEU A 140 -7.71 15.13 7.08
C LEU A 140 -7.29 16.18 8.12
N ARG A 141 -7.89 17.36 8.10
CA ARG A 141 -7.68 18.39 9.12
C ARG A 141 -8.17 17.92 10.50
N ASP A 142 -9.29 17.22 10.57
CA ASP A 142 -9.80 16.63 11.82
C ASP A 142 -8.92 15.48 12.31
N ALA A 143 -8.44 14.62 11.41
CA ALA A 143 -7.45 13.60 11.76
C ALA A 143 -6.18 14.23 12.33
N LYS A 144 -5.71 15.36 11.79
CA LYS A 144 -4.54 16.09 12.29
C LYS A 144 -4.78 16.65 13.70
N LYS A 145 -5.97 17.18 13.99
CA LYS A 145 -6.36 17.60 15.35
C LYS A 145 -6.37 16.42 16.33
N ALA A 146 -6.84 15.24 15.89
CA ALA A 146 -6.83 14.05 16.73
C ALA A 146 -5.42 13.58 17.04
N VAL A 147 -4.50 13.63 16.06
CA VAL A 147 -3.08 13.30 16.22
C VAL A 147 -2.39 14.24 17.21
N SER A 148 -2.61 15.55 17.11
CA SER A 148 -1.94 16.54 17.98
C SER A 148 -2.30 16.39 19.47
N LYS A 149 -3.45 15.81 19.77
CA LYS A 149 -3.94 15.57 21.15
C LYS A 149 -3.52 14.19 21.69
N ARG A 150 -3.00 13.28 20.82
CA ARG A 150 -2.66 11.92 21.25
C ARG A 150 -1.29 11.89 21.93
N THR A 151 -1.25 11.31 23.13
CA THR A 151 -0.02 11.04 23.91
C THR A 151 0.12 9.54 24.17
N PHE A 152 1.35 9.11 24.44
CA PHE A 152 1.72 7.73 24.74
C PHE A 152 2.62 7.71 25.96
N ASP A 153 2.84 6.51 26.53
CA ASP A 153 3.96 6.33 27.46
C ASP A 153 5.27 6.48 26.67
N ASP A 154 5.99 7.57 26.97
CA ASP A 154 7.24 7.92 26.28
C ASP A 154 8.48 7.21 26.88
N GLY A 155 8.30 6.29 27.82
CA GLY A 155 9.37 5.47 28.36
C GLY A 155 9.97 4.54 27.30
N THR A 156 11.30 4.38 27.32
CA THR A 156 12.01 3.58 26.31
C THR A 156 11.54 2.12 26.29
N ARG A 157 11.38 1.50 27.45
CA ARG A 157 10.90 0.10 27.57
C ARG A 157 9.43 -0.07 27.14
N PRO A 158 8.46 0.73 27.61
CA PRO A 158 7.08 0.67 27.11
C PRO A 158 7.01 0.85 25.59
N THR A 159 7.73 1.81 25.04
CA THR A 159 7.81 2.01 23.57
C THR A 159 8.36 0.78 22.85
N ALA A 160 9.47 0.17 23.34
CA ALA A 160 10.04 -1.04 22.76
C ALA A 160 9.03 -2.20 22.77
N HIS A 161 8.31 -2.41 23.88
CA HIS A 161 7.29 -3.46 23.98
C HIS A 161 6.11 -3.21 23.04
N MET A 162 5.62 -1.99 22.93
CA MET A 162 4.56 -1.61 22.00
C MET A 162 4.98 -1.90 20.55
N ILE A 163 6.18 -1.49 20.16
CA ILE A 163 6.73 -1.74 18.81
C ILE A 163 6.85 -3.23 18.54
N ALA A 164 7.40 -4.01 19.47
CA ALA A 164 7.55 -5.46 19.34
C ALA A 164 6.20 -6.16 19.19
N ALA A 165 5.20 -5.79 19.98
CA ALA A 165 3.84 -6.34 19.89
C ALA A 165 3.19 -6.03 18.53
N ALA A 166 3.37 -4.82 18.02
CA ALA A 166 2.86 -4.44 16.71
C ALA A 166 3.59 -5.18 15.57
N TRP A 167 4.91 -5.31 15.67
CA TRP A 167 5.74 -6.05 14.71
C TRP A 167 5.34 -7.52 14.63
N ARG A 168 5.26 -8.19 15.79
CA ARG A 168 4.80 -9.58 15.90
C ARG A 168 3.48 -9.77 15.18
N LYS A 169 2.49 -8.92 15.47
CA LYS A 169 1.16 -9.00 14.83
C LYS A 169 1.21 -8.77 13.32
N ALA A 170 2.11 -7.93 12.82
CA ALA A 170 2.26 -7.70 11.38
C ALA A 170 2.85 -8.94 10.68
N LEU A 171 3.87 -9.57 11.26
CA LEU A 171 4.49 -10.77 10.72
C LEU A 171 3.53 -11.97 10.80
N GLU A 172 2.87 -12.20 11.93
CA GLU A 172 1.82 -13.24 12.07
C GLU A 172 0.71 -13.05 11.00
N GLY A 173 0.29 -11.80 10.78
CA GLY A 173 -0.70 -11.49 9.76
C GLY A 173 -0.22 -11.77 8.34
N ALA A 174 1.07 -11.59 8.04
CA ALA A 174 1.66 -11.94 6.75
C ALA A 174 1.76 -13.47 6.58
N GLN A 175 2.18 -14.19 7.62
CA GLN A 175 2.24 -15.67 7.64
C GLN A 175 0.88 -16.31 7.43
N ILE A 176 -0.16 -15.81 8.10
CA ILE A 176 -1.55 -16.28 7.91
C ILE A 176 -2.02 -16.05 6.47
N ALA A 177 -1.73 -14.86 5.92
CA ALA A 177 -2.11 -14.55 4.54
C ALA A 177 -1.35 -15.40 3.51
N LEU A 178 -0.07 -15.74 3.79
CA LEU A 178 0.73 -16.65 2.97
C LEU A 178 0.17 -18.06 3.00
N ALA A 179 -0.15 -18.58 4.19
CA ALA A 179 -0.77 -19.91 4.33
C ALA A 179 -2.09 -19.99 3.54
N ALA A 180 -2.92 -18.94 3.59
CA ALA A 180 -4.15 -18.88 2.79
C ALA A 180 -3.88 -18.90 1.26
N CYS A 181 -2.77 -18.31 0.79
CA CYS A 181 -2.37 -18.40 -0.61
C CYS A 181 -1.92 -19.81 -1.01
N HIS A 182 -1.24 -20.55 -0.11
CA HIS A 182 -0.88 -21.95 -0.35
C HIS A 182 -2.11 -22.87 -0.37
N GLU A 183 -3.10 -22.62 0.49
CA GLU A 183 -4.34 -23.39 0.49
C GLU A 183 -5.21 -23.10 -0.75
N ARG A 184 -5.30 -21.85 -1.14
CA ARG A 184 -6.10 -21.41 -2.28
C ARG A 184 -5.47 -20.19 -2.95
N ALA A 185 -4.84 -20.42 -4.10
CA ALA A 185 -4.26 -19.36 -4.92
C ALA A 185 -5.35 -18.68 -5.75
N ASP A 186 -5.95 -17.60 -5.17
CA ASP A 186 -6.91 -16.75 -5.87
C ASP A 186 -6.58 -15.24 -5.70
N PRO A 187 -7.16 -14.36 -6.53
CA PRO A 187 -6.86 -12.92 -6.46
C PRO A 187 -7.12 -12.31 -5.07
N GLY A 188 -8.09 -12.81 -4.30
CA GLY A 188 -8.43 -12.32 -2.97
C GLY A 188 -7.37 -12.66 -1.92
N THR A 189 -6.82 -13.89 -1.96
CA THR A 189 -5.76 -14.33 -1.06
C THR A 189 -4.45 -13.59 -1.36
N PHE A 190 -4.06 -13.45 -2.62
CA PHE A 190 -2.90 -12.63 -3.02
C PHE A 190 -3.06 -11.14 -2.68
N HIS A 191 -4.26 -10.59 -2.83
CA HIS A 191 -4.52 -9.22 -2.39
C HIS A 191 -4.39 -9.07 -0.87
N SER A 192 -4.81 -10.08 -0.09
CA SER A 192 -4.63 -10.12 1.36
C SER A 192 -3.15 -10.19 1.73
N LEU A 193 -2.37 -11.06 1.09
CA LEU A 193 -0.92 -11.16 1.26
C LEU A 193 -0.24 -9.82 0.94
N ARG A 194 -0.58 -9.18 -0.18
CA ARG A 194 -0.07 -7.84 -0.53
C ARG A 194 -0.31 -6.81 0.57
N LYS A 195 -1.52 -6.76 1.14
CA LYS A 195 -1.86 -5.83 2.23
C LYS A 195 -0.98 -6.07 3.46
N ARG A 196 -0.79 -7.33 3.87
CA ARG A 196 0.00 -7.69 5.05
C ARG A 196 1.49 -7.43 4.83
N THR A 197 2.02 -7.77 3.67
CA THR A 197 3.40 -7.47 3.27
C THR A 197 3.64 -5.96 3.25
N GLN A 198 2.68 -5.16 2.78
CA GLN A 198 2.77 -3.69 2.79
C GLN A 198 2.81 -3.12 4.22
N ASP A 199 2.04 -3.68 5.15
CA ASP A 199 2.06 -3.29 6.57
C ASP A 199 3.43 -3.57 7.19
N TYR A 200 3.98 -4.76 6.94
CA TYR A 200 5.30 -5.18 7.40
C TYR A 200 6.41 -4.29 6.82
N ARG A 201 6.35 -3.94 5.54
CA ARG A 201 7.26 -2.99 4.91
C ARG A 201 7.25 -1.62 5.59
N PHE A 202 6.08 -1.09 5.89
CA PHE A 202 6.00 0.22 6.54
C PHE A 202 6.69 0.23 7.90
N TYR A 203 6.70 -0.88 8.62
CA TYR A 203 7.42 -1.00 9.88
C TYR A 203 8.94 -0.97 9.68
N HIS A 204 9.46 -1.62 8.64
CA HIS A 204 10.87 -1.49 8.28
C HIS A 204 11.25 -0.02 8.02
N LEU A 205 10.44 0.70 7.27
CA LEU A 205 10.68 2.11 7.00
C LEU A 205 10.62 2.99 8.26
N LEU A 206 9.69 2.71 9.18
CA LEU A 206 9.54 3.45 10.44
C LEU A 206 10.71 3.17 11.39
N LEU A 207 11.20 1.94 11.45
CA LEU A 207 12.18 1.48 12.44
C LEU A 207 13.62 1.43 11.91
N ARG A 208 13.85 1.93 10.70
CA ARG A 208 15.17 1.85 10.05
C ARG A 208 16.32 2.50 10.81
N GLU A 209 16.05 3.41 11.74
CA GLU A 209 17.09 4.02 12.60
C GLU A 209 17.55 3.09 13.73
N ALA A 210 16.79 2.05 14.08
CA ALA A 210 17.19 1.10 15.11
C ALA A 210 18.33 0.17 14.63
N TRP A 211 18.38 -0.18 13.34
CA TRP A 211 19.47 -0.95 12.73
C TRP A 211 19.53 -0.72 11.23
N PRO A 212 20.13 0.40 10.77
CA PRO A 212 19.95 0.88 9.39
C PRO A 212 20.35 -0.15 8.31
N GLY A 213 21.50 -0.80 8.44
CA GLY A 213 22.01 -1.71 7.41
C GLY A 213 21.09 -2.90 7.18
N VAL A 214 20.73 -3.62 8.22
CA VAL A 214 19.93 -4.86 8.14
C VAL A 214 18.48 -4.55 7.80
N ILE A 215 17.88 -3.56 8.45
CA ILE A 215 16.48 -3.19 8.20
C ILE A 215 16.27 -2.68 6.76
N LEU A 216 17.23 -1.92 6.22
CA LEU A 216 17.16 -1.48 4.83
C LEU A 216 17.36 -2.61 3.82
N ALA A 217 18.25 -3.58 4.11
CA ALA A 217 18.41 -4.75 3.26
C ALA A 217 17.12 -5.57 3.19
N ARG A 218 16.50 -5.84 4.35
CA ARG A 218 15.23 -6.56 4.43
C ARG A 218 14.08 -5.78 3.77
N GLU A 219 14.04 -4.45 3.95
CA GLU A 219 13.03 -3.58 3.29
C GLU A 219 13.07 -3.70 1.77
N ARG A 220 14.25 -3.81 1.17
CA ARG A 220 14.39 -3.98 -0.29
C ARG A 220 13.76 -5.30 -0.76
N GLN A 221 13.99 -6.40 -0.03
CA GLN A 221 13.39 -7.70 -0.33
C GLN A 221 11.86 -7.65 -0.22
N VAL A 222 11.36 -7.09 0.89
CA VAL A 222 9.93 -6.91 1.11
C VAL A 222 9.31 -6.02 0.03
N LYS A 223 10.04 -4.97 -0.42
CA LYS A 223 9.58 -4.10 -1.52
C LYS A 223 9.45 -4.86 -2.84
N ALA A 224 10.43 -5.70 -3.18
CA ALA A 224 10.37 -6.51 -4.40
C ALA A 224 9.14 -7.42 -4.41
N LEU A 225 8.85 -8.10 -3.30
CA LEU A 225 7.65 -8.92 -3.16
C LEU A 225 6.37 -8.08 -3.31
N ILE A 226 6.30 -6.87 -2.71
CA ILE A 226 5.12 -5.99 -2.83
C ILE A 226 4.91 -5.53 -4.27
N ASP A 227 5.97 -5.19 -4.98
CA ASP A 227 5.88 -4.76 -6.38
C ASP A 227 5.32 -5.90 -7.25
N ARG A 228 5.77 -7.14 -7.03
CA ARG A 228 5.27 -8.34 -7.70
C ARG A 228 3.80 -8.64 -7.38
N LEU A 229 3.45 -8.66 -6.08
CA LEU A 229 2.07 -8.81 -5.63
C LEU A 229 1.17 -7.65 -6.11
N GLY A 230 1.77 -6.47 -6.33
CA GLY A 230 1.13 -5.32 -6.95
C GLY A 230 0.74 -5.63 -8.38
N PHE A 231 1.67 -6.14 -9.16
CA PHE A 231 1.45 -6.47 -10.57
C PHE A 231 0.40 -7.58 -10.74
N ILE A 232 0.41 -8.63 -9.90
CA ILE A 232 -0.66 -9.66 -9.90
C ILE A 232 -2.04 -9.01 -9.71
N HIS A 233 -2.18 -8.12 -8.72
CA HIS A 233 -3.45 -7.43 -8.48
C HIS A 233 -3.87 -6.56 -9.65
N ASP A 234 -2.92 -5.80 -10.21
CA ASP A 234 -3.19 -4.87 -11.30
C ASP A 234 -3.57 -5.63 -12.60
N LEU A 235 -2.94 -6.81 -12.86
CA LEU A 235 -3.34 -7.74 -13.91
C LEU A 235 -4.76 -8.30 -13.71
N SER A 236 -5.12 -8.66 -12.47
CA SER A 236 -6.49 -9.11 -12.15
C SER A 236 -7.51 -8.02 -12.44
N VAL A 237 -7.21 -6.76 -12.08
CA VAL A 237 -8.11 -5.62 -12.38
C VAL A 237 -8.22 -5.38 -13.88
N LEU A 238 -7.13 -5.50 -14.64
CA LEU A 238 -7.15 -5.39 -16.09
C LEU A 238 -8.02 -6.48 -16.73
N ALA A 239 -7.86 -7.74 -16.31
CA ALA A 239 -8.68 -8.85 -16.81
C ALA A 239 -10.17 -8.66 -16.51
N ASP A 240 -10.49 -8.17 -15.30
CA ASP A 240 -11.87 -7.86 -14.89
C ASP A 240 -12.44 -6.71 -15.74
N THR A 241 -11.65 -5.68 -16.05
CA THR A 241 -12.09 -4.55 -16.89
C THR A 241 -12.39 -5.02 -18.31
N LEU A 242 -11.49 -5.79 -18.93
CA LEU A 242 -11.70 -6.36 -20.26
C LEU A 242 -12.94 -7.29 -20.34
N SER A 243 -13.31 -7.89 -19.21
CA SER A 243 -14.49 -8.75 -19.13
C SER A 243 -15.80 -7.97 -18.98
N ARG A 244 -15.76 -6.83 -18.27
CA ARG A 244 -16.95 -5.99 -18.01
C ARG A 244 -17.26 -5.00 -19.12
N GLU A 245 -16.24 -4.62 -19.88
CA GLU A 245 -16.33 -3.62 -20.95
C GLU A 245 -15.84 -4.26 -22.27
N PRO A 246 -16.61 -5.22 -22.82
CA PRO A 246 -16.22 -5.97 -24.03
C PRO A 246 -16.17 -5.11 -25.29
N GLU A 247 -16.71 -3.88 -25.24
CA GLU A 247 -16.66 -2.90 -26.31
C GLU A 247 -15.31 -2.19 -26.44
N LEU A 248 -14.43 -2.30 -25.43
CA LEU A 248 -13.11 -1.66 -25.45
C LEU A 248 -12.20 -2.17 -26.57
N LEU A 249 -12.32 -3.45 -26.93
CA LEU A 249 -11.45 -4.11 -27.90
C LEU A 249 -12.21 -5.14 -28.73
N PRO A 250 -11.70 -5.51 -29.91
CA PRO A 250 -12.20 -6.66 -30.64
C PRO A 250 -12.21 -7.94 -29.80
N PRO A 251 -13.24 -8.80 -29.90
CA PRO A 251 -13.34 -10.02 -29.09
C PRO A 251 -12.11 -10.94 -29.14
N GLN A 252 -11.45 -10.98 -30.30
CA GLN A 252 -10.23 -11.74 -30.51
C GLN A 252 -9.08 -11.20 -29.64
N ASP A 253 -8.90 -9.89 -29.56
CA ASP A 253 -7.86 -9.26 -28.75
C ASP A 253 -8.11 -9.48 -27.26
N ILE A 254 -9.37 -9.39 -26.81
CA ILE A 254 -9.76 -9.71 -25.43
C ILE A 254 -9.40 -11.14 -25.08
N ALA A 255 -9.69 -12.10 -25.98
CA ALA A 255 -9.37 -13.51 -25.75
C ALA A 255 -7.85 -13.74 -25.63
N ILE A 256 -7.06 -13.15 -26.54
CA ILE A 256 -5.60 -13.20 -26.53
C ILE A 256 -5.05 -12.61 -25.23
N LEU A 257 -5.47 -11.40 -24.85
CA LEU A 257 -4.99 -10.72 -23.66
C LEU A 257 -5.37 -11.45 -22.37
N ARG A 258 -6.59 -11.96 -22.26
CA ARG A 258 -7.01 -12.74 -21.09
C ARG A 258 -6.18 -14.01 -20.92
N HIS A 259 -5.82 -14.67 -22.02
CA HIS A 259 -4.92 -15.82 -21.98
C HIS A 259 -3.51 -15.41 -21.48
N ALA A 260 -2.93 -14.38 -22.08
CA ALA A 260 -1.61 -13.87 -21.71
C ALA A 260 -1.55 -13.39 -20.24
N ILE A 261 -2.57 -12.63 -19.79
CA ILE A 261 -2.71 -12.21 -18.40
C ILE A 261 -2.75 -13.42 -17.47
N GLY A 262 -3.50 -14.47 -17.82
CA GLY A 262 -3.59 -15.68 -17.00
C GLY A 262 -2.25 -16.41 -16.86
N LEU A 263 -1.44 -16.45 -17.91
CA LEU A 263 -0.09 -17.04 -17.87
C LEU A 263 0.87 -16.22 -17.00
N GLU A 264 0.89 -14.89 -17.19
CA GLU A 264 1.71 -13.97 -16.40
C GLU A 264 1.34 -14.00 -14.91
N MET A 265 0.05 -13.97 -14.59
CA MET A 265 -0.40 -14.09 -13.20
C MET A 265 0.12 -15.35 -12.54
N LYS A 266 -0.04 -16.52 -13.18
CA LYS A 266 0.44 -17.81 -12.63
C LYS A 266 1.96 -17.84 -12.44
N ALA A 267 2.71 -17.22 -13.33
CA ALA A 267 4.17 -17.11 -13.20
C ALA A 267 4.57 -16.23 -12.00
N GLU A 268 3.93 -15.06 -11.87
CA GLU A 268 4.21 -14.12 -10.78
C GLU A 268 3.70 -14.65 -9.43
N GLU A 269 2.59 -15.39 -9.38
CA GLU A 269 2.08 -16.06 -8.19
C GLU A 269 3.08 -17.06 -7.64
N ARG A 270 3.61 -17.96 -8.49
CA ARG A 270 4.64 -18.95 -8.07
C ARG A 270 5.90 -18.26 -7.51
N ARG A 271 6.39 -17.22 -8.19
CA ARG A 271 7.56 -16.45 -7.74
C ARG A 271 7.28 -15.75 -6.41
N SER A 272 6.09 -15.17 -6.26
CA SER A 272 5.69 -14.47 -5.04
C SER A 272 5.58 -15.39 -3.83
N LEU A 273 5.08 -16.62 -4.00
CA LEU A 273 5.00 -17.61 -2.93
C LEU A 273 6.41 -18.01 -2.47
N SER A 274 7.32 -18.35 -3.38
CA SER A 274 8.70 -18.68 -3.03
C SER A 274 9.44 -17.55 -2.31
N GLU A 275 9.26 -16.29 -2.77
CA GLU A 275 9.85 -15.14 -2.09
C GLU A 275 9.21 -14.89 -0.71
N ALA A 276 7.91 -15.07 -0.58
CA ALA A 276 7.19 -14.87 0.67
C ALA A 276 7.54 -15.93 1.71
N ASP A 277 7.72 -17.21 1.30
CA ASP A 277 8.19 -18.29 2.17
C ASP A 277 9.55 -17.95 2.78
N ALA A 278 10.49 -17.47 1.96
CA ALA A 278 11.82 -17.04 2.43
C ALA A 278 11.74 -15.79 3.34
N LEU A 279 10.79 -14.87 3.09
CA LEU A 279 10.66 -13.64 3.85
C LEU A 279 9.94 -13.84 5.19
N PHE A 280 8.99 -14.73 5.28
CA PHE A 280 8.11 -14.88 6.45
C PHE A 280 8.35 -16.19 7.21
N GLY A 281 9.46 -16.88 6.96
CA GLY A 281 9.81 -18.16 7.62
C GLY A 281 10.24 -18.03 9.09
N ASP A 282 10.65 -16.85 9.55
CA ASP A 282 11.10 -16.63 10.92
C ASP A 282 9.92 -16.67 11.91
N ALA A 283 10.18 -17.17 13.14
CA ALA A 283 9.20 -17.15 14.21
C ALA A 283 8.90 -15.69 14.62
N ALA A 284 7.65 -15.25 14.49
CA ALA A 284 7.23 -13.86 14.70
C ALA A 284 7.57 -13.33 16.11
N GLY A 285 7.52 -14.20 17.15
CA GLY A 285 7.91 -13.83 18.51
C GLY A 285 9.40 -13.52 18.61
N LYS A 286 10.27 -14.37 18.03
CA LYS A 286 11.73 -14.17 18.05
C LYS A 286 12.14 -12.91 17.28
N GLU A 287 11.51 -12.63 16.15
CA GLU A 287 11.81 -11.42 15.39
C GLU A 287 11.36 -10.16 16.15
N ALA A 288 10.19 -10.20 16.79
CA ALA A 288 9.70 -9.10 17.62
C ALA A 288 10.63 -8.81 18.83
N GLU A 289 11.14 -9.83 19.48
CA GLU A 289 12.13 -9.68 20.57
C GLU A 289 13.41 -9.00 20.06
N ARG A 290 13.93 -9.40 18.90
CA ARG A 290 15.10 -8.75 18.28
C ARG A 290 14.82 -7.26 18.02
N ILE A 291 13.63 -6.93 17.51
CA ILE A 291 13.24 -5.53 17.26
C ILE A 291 13.19 -4.72 18.56
N ALA A 292 12.67 -5.29 19.67
CA ALA A 292 12.68 -4.65 20.98
C ALA A 292 14.12 -4.36 21.47
N ILE A 293 15.01 -5.36 21.38
CA ILE A 293 16.42 -5.20 21.77
C ILE A 293 17.10 -4.12 20.94
N LEU A 294 16.91 -4.14 19.61
CA LEU A 294 17.51 -3.15 18.72
C LEU A 294 16.99 -1.73 19.00
N TRP A 295 15.69 -1.60 19.30
CA TRP A 295 15.13 -0.31 19.69
C TRP A 295 15.74 0.21 20.99
N LEU A 296 15.87 -0.66 22.02
CA LEU A 296 16.47 -0.32 23.31
C LEU A 296 17.94 0.08 23.17
N ALA A 297 18.69 -0.59 22.31
CA ALA A 297 20.11 -0.30 22.07
C ALA A 297 20.32 1.01 21.29
N ALA A 298 19.34 1.47 20.53
CA ALA A 298 19.41 2.68 19.71
C ALA A 298 18.77 3.91 20.38
N ALA A 299 18.10 3.74 21.53
CA ALA A 299 17.43 4.79 22.31
C ALA A 299 18.37 5.42 23.31
#